data_4acda7cc7dd7e187e6280b2818718747
#
_entry.id   4acda7cc7dd7e187e6280b2818718747
#
_cell.length_a   1.000
_cell.length_b   1.000
_cell.length_c   1.000
_cell.angle_alpha   90.00
_cell.angle_beta   90.00
_cell.angle_gamma   90.00
#
_symmetry.space_group_name_H-M   'P 1'
#
loop_
_entity.id
_entity.type
_entity.pdbx_description
1 polymer ?
#
loop_
_entity_poly.entity_id
_entity_poly.type
_entity_poly.pdbx_seq_one_letter_code
_entity_poly.pdbx_strand_id
1 'polypeptide(L)'
;MEVELMPFQLEMMQRDDEKLLIACCGVSSGKSFAASVYIAMKLVQQNTIIAAAQNFTALNRVLFGEVRKRLAEWGVPYEYNKTDKEIHVGANGVCYGATSENPDAILGMTEVQILVIDEASYCQENLFLWGCDRLRGRNVQMPRIRLFTSPDSFNAAHAWFINLCNKNPKAVIHASALDNIYTSAEFKADLLERYPKGSALYDQQILGLLVDSRSANVAIDDRHFADSRQPHNACDPVWIGCDLAGAGRDDSVYVVIDDYGYVESRRYHHAETQLLVSELLELNRLYKVEGVAIDCTGGFGTGLFDYTKNSIRNVDAVNFGGASDDVNYNNLRTWMHFNARKCVNGSHMYMPGTDDGGKIREECRYALYYIDPRGKTAMIPKEDIKKSVGRSPDALDSFILACKARNGAESGYNKTTNAAAVAARLLAAHG
;
A
#
# COMPACT_ATOMS: atom_id res chain seq x y z
N MET A 1 -28.56 14.79 25.41
CA MET A 1 -27.43 13.87 25.69
C MET A 1 -26.19 14.72 25.58
N GLU A 2 -25.46 14.95 26.67
CA GLU A 2 -24.14 15.60 26.58
C GLU A 2 -23.17 14.64 25.87
N VAL A 3 -22.54 15.12 24.83
CA VAL A 3 -21.51 14.36 24.09
C VAL A 3 -20.19 14.97 24.49
N GLU A 4 -19.36 14.18 25.12
CA GLU A 4 -17.99 14.57 25.45
C GLU A 4 -17.11 14.46 24.21
N LEU A 5 -16.45 15.56 23.81
CA LEU A 5 -15.51 15.56 22.69
C LEU A 5 -14.16 15.01 23.14
N MET A 6 -13.58 14.16 22.32
CA MET A 6 -12.21 13.68 22.55
C MET A 6 -11.19 14.81 22.34
N PRO A 7 -9.98 14.72 22.93
CA PRO A 7 -8.99 15.79 22.90
C PRO A 7 -8.71 16.35 21.50
N PHE A 8 -8.49 15.50 20.49
CA PHE A 8 -8.23 15.97 19.13
C PHE A 8 -9.44 16.66 18.48
N GLN A 9 -10.66 16.22 18.82
CA GLN A 9 -11.90 16.84 18.33
C GLN A 9 -12.06 18.24 18.92
N LEU A 10 -11.77 18.39 20.21
CA LEU A 10 -11.76 19.68 20.88
C LEU A 10 -10.68 20.60 20.31
N GLU A 11 -9.46 20.08 20.09
CA GLU A 11 -8.37 20.83 19.48
C GLU A 11 -8.74 21.35 18.08
N MET A 12 -9.38 20.52 17.24
CA MET A 12 -9.88 20.93 15.91
C MET A 12 -10.86 22.10 16.00
N MET A 13 -11.68 22.18 17.06
CA MET A 13 -12.64 23.26 17.26
C MET A 13 -11.98 24.52 17.85
N GLN A 14 -11.01 24.37 18.75
CA GLN A 14 -10.31 25.47 19.40
C GLN A 14 -9.37 26.21 18.46
N ARG A 15 -8.75 25.52 17.51
CA ARG A 15 -7.85 26.08 16.49
C ARG A 15 -8.61 26.52 15.23
N ASP A 16 -9.82 27.03 15.39
CA ASP A 16 -10.69 27.39 14.26
C ASP A 16 -10.20 28.60 13.44
N ASP A 17 -9.36 29.43 14.00
CA ASP A 17 -8.71 30.56 13.34
C ASP A 17 -7.56 30.17 12.40
N GLU A 18 -7.11 28.93 12.43
CA GLU A 18 -6.07 28.46 11.53
C GLU A 18 -6.63 28.09 10.14
N LYS A 19 -5.89 28.47 9.10
CA LYS A 19 -6.30 28.20 7.72
C LYS A 19 -6.40 26.71 7.39
N LEU A 20 -5.44 25.90 7.85
CA LEU A 20 -5.35 24.47 7.56
C LEU A 20 -5.22 23.70 8.86
N LEU A 21 -6.09 22.72 9.06
CA LEU A 21 -5.93 21.68 10.07
C LEU A 21 -6.20 20.31 9.45
N ILE A 22 -5.43 19.32 9.87
CA ILE A 22 -5.43 17.96 9.34
C ILE A 22 -5.54 16.98 10.51
N ALA A 23 -6.70 16.36 10.71
CA ALA A 23 -6.87 15.27 11.67
C ALA A 23 -6.42 13.94 11.02
N CYS A 24 -5.15 13.61 11.24
CA CYS A 24 -4.52 12.37 10.78
C CYS A 24 -4.55 11.36 11.92
N CYS A 25 -5.58 10.51 11.98
CA CYS A 25 -5.91 9.74 13.18
C CYS A 25 -6.09 8.25 12.85
N GLY A 26 -5.93 7.41 13.85
CA GLY A 26 -6.18 5.97 13.73
C GLY A 26 -7.60 5.62 13.29
N VAL A 27 -7.81 4.40 12.86
CA VAL A 27 -9.14 3.90 12.46
C VAL A 27 -10.11 3.98 13.66
N SER A 28 -11.38 4.26 13.39
CA SER A 28 -12.41 4.35 14.44
C SER A 28 -12.11 5.34 15.57
N SER A 29 -11.21 6.31 15.38
CA SER A 29 -10.91 7.37 16.37
C SER A 29 -11.99 8.44 16.50
N GLY A 30 -13.05 8.41 15.67
CA GLY A 30 -14.14 9.39 15.70
C GLY A 30 -13.94 10.59 14.78
N LYS A 31 -13.15 10.45 13.69
CA LYS A 31 -12.90 11.48 12.67
C LYS A 31 -14.17 12.02 12.01
N SER A 32 -14.98 11.13 11.44
CA SER A 32 -16.21 11.51 10.73
C SER A 32 -17.23 12.16 11.67
N PHE A 33 -17.22 11.75 12.95
CA PHE A 33 -17.99 12.44 13.98
C PHE A 33 -17.50 13.88 14.17
N ALA A 34 -16.18 14.10 14.33
CA ALA A 34 -15.60 15.44 14.45
C ALA A 34 -15.91 16.31 13.22
N ALA A 35 -15.78 15.76 12.01
CA ALA A 35 -16.14 16.45 10.76
C ALA A 35 -17.61 16.87 10.76
N SER A 36 -18.51 15.98 11.18
CA SER A 36 -19.95 16.26 11.24
C SER A 36 -20.33 17.35 12.25
N VAL A 37 -19.73 17.31 13.45
CA VAL A 37 -19.90 18.33 14.49
C VAL A 37 -19.40 19.69 13.97
N TYR A 38 -18.20 19.72 13.35
CA TYR A 38 -17.64 20.94 12.81
C TYR A 38 -18.54 21.55 11.72
N ILE A 39 -18.99 20.75 10.74
CA ILE A 39 -19.90 21.20 9.68
C ILE A 39 -21.21 21.73 10.28
N ALA A 40 -21.84 20.98 11.19
CA ALA A 40 -23.11 21.40 11.81
C ALA A 40 -22.96 22.72 12.57
N MET A 41 -21.89 22.89 13.37
CA MET A 41 -21.59 24.16 14.05
C MET A 41 -21.46 25.31 13.06
N LYS A 42 -20.71 25.09 11.96
CA LYS A 42 -20.47 26.14 10.95
C LYS A 42 -21.72 26.49 10.15
N LEU A 43 -22.60 25.55 9.91
CA LEU A 43 -23.92 25.79 9.32
C LEU A 43 -24.80 26.69 10.23
N VAL A 44 -24.83 26.40 11.54
CA VAL A 44 -25.53 27.26 12.51
C VAL A 44 -24.95 28.69 12.55
N GLN A 45 -23.64 28.82 12.38
CA GLN A 45 -22.94 30.09 12.24
C GLN A 45 -23.11 30.75 10.86
N GLN A 46 -24.00 30.23 10.02
CA GLN A 46 -24.36 30.78 8.70
C GLN A 46 -23.19 30.80 7.70
N ASN A 47 -22.28 29.81 7.76
CA ASN A 47 -21.18 29.70 6.82
C ASN A 47 -21.57 28.92 5.57
N THR A 48 -20.89 29.22 4.46
CA THR A 48 -20.92 28.47 3.22
C THR A 48 -19.77 27.45 3.19
N ILE A 49 -20.09 26.18 3.06
CA ILE A 49 -19.19 25.05 3.25
C ILE A 49 -19.19 24.18 1.98
N ILE A 50 -18.05 23.70 1.54
CA ILE A 50 -17.93 22.50 0.71
C ILE A 50 -17.55 21.34 1.63
N ALA A 51 -18.39 20.31 1.70
CA ALA A 51 -18.09 19.05 2.37
C ALA A 51 -17.89 17.95 1.33
N ALA A 52 -16.73 17.31 1.36
CA ALA A 52 -16.34 16.33 0.36
C ALA A 52 -15.97 14.97 0.97
N ALA A 53 -16.15 13.91 0.19
CA ALA A 53 -15.77 12.55 0.54
C ALA A 53 -15.34 11.77 -0.72
N GLN A 54 -14.80 10.56 -0.52
CA GLN A 54 -14.31 9.73 -1.62
C GLN A 54 -15.39 9.47 -2.69
N ASN A 55 -16.62 9.09 -2.27
CA ASN A 55 -17.71 8.73 -3.16
C ASN A 55 -19.06 9.17 -2.58
N PHE A 56 -20.13 9.01 -3.39
CA PHE A 56 -21.47 9.42 -3.00
C PHE A 56 -22.00 8.70 -1.75
N THR A 57 -21.66 7.43 -1.58
CA THR A 57 -22.10 6.67 -0.39
C THR A 57 -21.46 7.20 0.88
N ALA A 58 -20.16 7.47 0.87
CA ALA A 58 -19.44 8.07 1.99
C ALA A 58 -19.99 9.47 2.31
N LEU A 59 -20.19 10.31 1.29
CA LEU A 59 -20.75 11.64 1.47
C LEU A 59 -22.17 11.58 2.08
N ASN A 60 -23.08 10.85 1.46
CA ASN A 60 -24.50 10.92 1.79
C ASN A 60 -24.87 10.12 3.07
N ARG A 61 -24.35 8.89 3.19
CA ARG A 61 -24.71 8.01 4.30
C ARG A 61 -23.90 8.29 5.56
N VAL A 62 -22.59 8.57 5.39
CA VAL A 62 -21.70 8.79 6.52
C VAL A 62 -21.69 10.28 6.88
N LEU A 63 -21.04 11.14 6.08
CA LEU A 63 -20.81 12.53 6.47
C LEU A 63 -22.12 13.32 6.61
N PHE A 64 -22.94 13.39 5.57
CA PHE A 64 -24.21 14.12 5.61
C PHE A 64 -25.25 13.46 6.55
N GLY A 65 -25.20 12.13 6.67
CA GLY A 65 -26.01 11.40 7.65
C GLY A 65 -25.73 11.88 9.08
N GLU A 66 -24.45 11.95 9.44
CA GLU A 66 -24.03 12.42 10.76
C GLU A 66 -24.29 13.93 10.95
N VAL A 67 -24.05 14.79 9.94
CA VAL A 67 -24.37 16.22 10.03
C VAL A 67 -25.86 16.43 10.33
N ARG A 68 -26.75 15.80 9.59
CA ARG A 68 -28.20 15.89 9.79
C ARG A 68 -28.61 15.37 11.16
N LYS A 69 -27.98 14.31 11.64
CA LYS A 69 -28.19 13.77 12.98
C LYS A 69 -27.81 14.80 14.05
N ARG A 70 -26.66 15.49 13.91
CA ARG A 70 -26.24 16.54 14.84
C ARG A 70 -27.23 17.71 14.86
N LEU A 71 -27.62 18.20 13.67
CA LEU A 71 -28.59 19.28 13.59
C LEU A 71 -29.93 18.92 14.26
N ALA A 72 -30.44 17.70 14.04
CA ALA A 72 -31.65 17.21 14.65
C ALA A 72 -31.54 17.09 16.21
N GLU A 73 -30.41 16.54 16.69
CA GLU A 73 -30.13 16.43 18.14
C GLU A 73 -30.05 17.82 18.84
N TRP A 74 -29.57 18.83 18.11
CA TRP A 74 -29.51 20.20 18.60
C TRP A 74 -30.81 20.98 18.44
N GLY A 75 -31.83 20.37 17.84
CA GLY A 75 -33.12 21.02 17.58
C GLY A 75 -33.00 22.11 16.50
N VAL A 76 -32.00 22.07 15.63
CA VAL A 76 -31.79 23.06 14.58
C VAL A 76 -32.57 22.64 13.32
N PRO A 77 -33.54 23.46 12.84
CA PRO A 77 -34.23 23.21 11.59
C PRO A 77 -33.26 23.25 10.39
N TYR A 78 -33.41 22.30 9.48
CA TYR A 78 -32.60 22.26 8.26
C TYR A 78 -33.43 21.72 7.10
N GLU A 79 -33.02 22.07 5.89
CA GLU A 79 -33.50 21.48 4.64
C GLU A 79 -32.39 20.63 4.00
N TYR A 80 -32.75 19.48 3.47
CA TYR A 80 -31.80 18.58 2.81
C TYR A 80 -32.27 18.26 1.39
N ASN A 81 -31.53 18.72 0.40
CA ASN A 81 -31.71 18.35 -0.99
C ASN A 81 -30.74 17.22 -1.36
N LYS A 82 -31.27 16.01 -1.48
CA LYS A 82 -30.48 14.82 -1.81
C LYS A 82 -29.97 14.85 -3.27
N THR A 83 -30.72 15.44 -4.19
CA THR A 83 -30.38 15.50 -5.61
C THR A 83 -29.20 16.43 -5.84
N ASP A 84 -29.28 17.64 -5.29
CA ASP A 84 -28.23 18.64 -5.41
C ASP A 84 -27.10 18.45 -4.36
N LYS A 85 -27.30 17.52 -3.40
CA LYS A 85 -26.37 17.24 -2.31
C LYS A 85 -26.10 18.49 -1.46
N GLU A 86 -27.18 19.10 -0.97
CA GLU A 86 -27.09 20.34 -0.18
C GLU A 86 -27.81 20.21 1.15
N ILE A 87 -27.25 20.82 2.19
CA ILE A 87 -27.89 21.04 3.48
C ILE A 87 -27.97 22.52 3.73
N HIS A 88 -29.18 23.04 4.01
CA HIS A 88 -29.43 24.42 4.30
C HIS A 88 -29.87 24.62 5.75
N VAL A 89 -29.33 25.62 6.43
CA VAL A 89 -29.65 26.00 7.82
C VAL A 89 -29.84 27.51 7.92
N GLY A 90 -31.01 27.95 8.31
CA GLY A 90 -31.33 29.39 8.41
C GLY A 90 -31.30 30.08 7.03
N ALA A 91 -30.88 31.33 7.00
CA ALA A 91 -30.91 32.15 5.79
C ALA A 91 -29.71 31.99 4.87
N ASN A 92 -28.52 31.75 5.44
CA ASN A 92 -27.25 31.79 4.69
C ASN A 92 -26.35 30.56 4.96
N GLY A 93 -26.69 29.69 5.91
CA GLY A 93 -25.91 28.48 6.20
C GLY A 93 -26.17 27.45 5.12
N VAL A 94 -25.15 27.14 4.29
CA VAL A 94 -25.27 26.13 3.24
C VAL A 94 -24.04 25.23 3.19
N CYS A 95 -24.26 23.92 3.04
CA CYS A 95 -23.21 22.93 2.83
C CYS A 95 -23.44 22.22 1.51
N TYR A 96 -22.54 22.41 0.59
CA TYR A 96 -22.49 21.73 -0.70
C TYR A 96 -21.70 20.44 -0.62
N GLY A 97 -22.26 19.35 -1.14
CA GLY A 97 -21.60 18.05 -1.17
C GLY A 97 -20.81 17.81 -2.44
N ALA A 98 -19.57 17.39 -2.30
CA ALA A 98 -18.70 17.00 -3.41
C ALA A 98 -18.14 15.59 -3.23
N THR A 99 -17.72 14.95 -4.32
CA THR A 99 -17.09 13.63 -4.27
C THR A 99 -15.84 13.59 -5.13
N SER A 100 -14.90 12.72 -4.76
CA SER A 100 -13.69 12.50 -5.54
C SER A 100 -13.98 11.85 -6.91
N GLU A 101 -15.12 11.18 -7.05
CA GLU A 101 -15.57 10.60 -8.33
C GLU A 101 -16.11 11.67 -9.31
N ASN A 102 -16.59 12.81 -8.79
CA ASN A 102 -17.07 13.93 -9.58
C ASN A 102 -16.61 15.25 -8.96
N PRO A 103 -15.32 15.57 -9.05
CA PRO A 103 -14.75 16.78 -8.46
C PRO A 103 -15.20 18.06 -9.20
N ASP A 104 -15.64 17.97 -10.45
CA ASP A 104 -16.09 19.10 -11.27
C ASP A 104 -17.34 19.79 -10.70
N ALA A 105 -18.11 19.11 -9.87
CA ALA A 105 -19.34 19.62 -9.26
C ALA A 105 -19.13 20.94 -8.48
N ILE A 106 -17.89 21.22 -8.04
CA ILE A 106 -17.57 22.45 -7.28
C ILE A 106 -17.06 23.60 -8.15
N LEU A 107 -16.84 23.41 -9.45
CA LEU A 107 -16.16 24.41 -10.29
C LEU A 107 -16.89 25.74 -10.44
N GLY A 108 -18.21 25.77 -10.32
CA GLY A 108 -19.03 26.98 -10.40
C GLY A 108 -19.23 27.71 -9.06
N MET A 109 -18.80 27.15 -7.93
CA MET A 109 -19.08 27.68 -6.60
C MET A 109 -18.21 28.91 -6.29
N THR A 110 -18.80 29.91 -5.62
CA THR A 110 -18.14 31.13 -5.16
C THR A 110 -18.58 31.43 -3.73
N GLU A 111 -17.89 32.34 -3.04
CA GLU A 111 -18.17 32.76 -1.66
C GLU A 111 -18.11 31.62 -0.64
N VAL A 112 -17.37 30.54 -0.96
CA VAL A 112 -17.15 29.40 -0.04
C VAL A 112 -16.14 29.82 1.03
N GLN A 113 -16.48 29.60 2.27
CA GLN A 113 -15.66 29.96 3.44
C GLN A 113 -14.86 28.79 3.98
N ILE A 114 -15.39 27.57 3.84
CA ILE A 114 -14.85 26.40 4.49
C ILE A 114 -14.82 25.19 3.51
N LEU A 115 -13.70 24.50 3.45
CA LEU A 115 -13.56 23.21 2.80
C LEU A 115 -13.34 22.13 3.87
N VAL A 116 -14.21 21.15 3.90
CA VAL A 116 -14.09 19.96 4.76
C VAL A 116 -13.98 18.71 3.87
N ILE A 117 -12.96 17.89 4.05
CA ILE A 117 -12.80 16.63 3.32
C ILE A 117 -12.69 15.49 4.34
N ASP A 118 -13.65 14.58 4.31
CA ASP A 118 -13.60 13.34 5.10
C ASP A 118 -12.90 12.24 4.29
N GLU A 119 -12.08 11.44 4.94
CA GLU A 119 -11.16 10.46 4.34
C GLU A 119 -10.30 11.08 3.22
N ALA A 120 -9.68 12.23 3.52
CA ALA A 120 -8.98 13.06 2.56
C ALA A 120 -7.84 12.32 1.82
N SER A 121 -7.11 11.41 2.47
CA SER A 121 -6.05 10.64 1.83
C SER A 121 -6.56 9.75 0.69
N TYR A 122 -7.83 9.33 0.74
CA TYR A 122 -8.47 8.51 -0.29
C TYR A 122 -9.13 9.33 -1.41
N CYS A 123 -9.09 10.66 -1.30
CA CYS A 123 -9.58 11.56 -2.34
C CYS A 123 -8.48 11.91 -3.35
N GLN A 124 -8.88 12.22 -4.58
CA GLN A 124 -7.96 12.70 -5.60
C GLN A 124 -7.45 14.12 -5.26
N GLU A 125 -6.20 14.40 -5.59
CA GLU A 125 -5.58 15.70 -5.33
C GLU A 125 -6.32 16.87 -5.98
N ASN A 126 -6.90 16.68 -7.17
CA ASN A 126 -7.65 17.72 -7.87
C ASN A 126 -8.90 18.18 -7.09
N LEU A 127 -9.59 17.31 -6.36
CA LEU A 127 -10.69 17.70 -5.48
C LEU A 127 -10.22 18.69 -4.41
N PHE A 128 -9.06 18.41 -3.79
CA PHE A 128 -8.45 19.31 -2.81
C PHE A 128 -8.03 20.64 -3.44
N LEU A 129 -7.32 20.63 -4.56
CA LEU A 129 -6.83 21.83 -5.24
C LEU A 129 -7.99 22.72 -5.69
N TRP A 130 -8.97 22.15 -6.38
CA TRP A 130 -10.14 22.90 -6.83
C TRP A 130 -11.02 23.39 -5.68
N GLY A 131 -11.14 22.60 -4.60
CA GLY A 131 -11.79 23.03 -3.38
C GLY A 131 -11.12 24.26 -2.76
N CYS A 132 -9.79 24.26 -2.70
CA CYS A 132 -9.02 25.42 -2.25
C CYS A 132 -9.25 26.66 -3.13
N ASP A 133 -9.37 26.50 -4.44
CA ASP A 133 -9.64 27.58 -5.39
C ASP A 133 -11.04 28.22 -5.19
N ARG A 134 -11.97 27.52 -4.55
CA ARG A 134 -13.30 28.03 -4.23
C ARG A 134 -13.34 28.87 -2.96
N LEU A 135 -12.33 28.78 -2.11
CA LEU A 135 -12.21 29.54 -0.87
C LEU A 135 -11.86 31.01 -1.15
N ARG A 136 -12.73 31.68 -1.89
CA ARG A 136 -12.56 33.05 -2.37
C ARG A 136 -13.90 33.78 -2.37
N GLY A 137 -13.87 35.09 -2.30
CA GLY A 137 -15.03 35.95 -2.35
C GLY A 137 -14.84 37.17 -1.46
N ARG A 138 -15.69 38.19 -1.65
CA ARG A 138 -15.59 39.46 -0.91
C ARG A 138 -15.84 39.26 0.60
N ASN A 139 -16.63 38.24 0.94
CA ASN A 139 -17.03 37.95 2.33
C ASN A 139 -16.14 36.89 2.98
N VAL A 140 -15.14 36.34 2.28
CA VAL A 140 -14.23 35.31 2.79
C VAL A 140 -12.99 35.97 3.38
N GLN A 141 -13.07 36.36 4.65
CA GLN A 141 -11.94 36.98 5.35
C GLN A 141 -10.90 35.97 5.82
N MET A 142 -11.35 34.78 6.25
CA MET A 142 -10.48 33.69 6.70
C MET A 142 -10.96 32.35 6.12
N PRO A 143 -10.38 31.90 5.01
CA PRO A 143 -10.70 30.58 4.47
C PRO A 143 -10.17 29.49 5.39
N ARG A 144 -10.98 28.43 5.60
CA ARG A 144 -10.64 27.31 6.46
C ARG A 144 -10.66 26.01 5.70
N ILE A 145 -9.66 25.19 5.92
CA ILE A 145 -9.52 23.85 5.34
C ILE A 145 -9.42 22.86 6.48
N ARG A 146 -10.29 21.86 6.50
CA ARG A 146 -10.35 20.81 7.51
C ARG A 146 -10.31 19.46 6.83
N LEU A 147 -9.23 18.73 7.03
CA LEU A 147 -9.03 17.40 6.45
C LEU A 147 -9.10 16.35 7.57
N PHE A 148 -9.85 15.30 7.35
CA PHE A 148 -9.99 14.18 8.28
C PHE A 148 -9.64 12.90 7.54
N THR A 149 -8.75 12.07 8.09
CA THR A 149 -8.40 10.79 7.47
C THR A 149 -7.64 9.85 8.40
N SER A 150 -7.66 8.57 8.09
CA SER A 150 -6.62 7.65 8.52
C SER A 150 -5.48 7.68 7.49
N PRO A 151 -4.21 7.79 7.92
CA PRO A 151 -3.10 7.81 6.96
C PRO A 151 -2.97 6.45 6.27
N ASP A 152 -2.56 6.48 5.00
CA ASP A 152 -2.12 5.31 4.26
C ASP A 152 -0.83 5.65 3.51
N SER A 153 0.27 5.61 4.26
CA SER A 153 1.60 6.01 3.78
C SER A 153 2.17 5.06 2.73
N PHE A 154 1.54 3.89 2.55
CA PHE A 154 2.00 2.86 1.63
C PHE A 154 1.34 2.95 0.26
N ASN A 155 0.29 3.73 0.11
CA ASN A 155 -0.41 3.92 -1.14
C ASN A 155 0.14 5.12 -1.91
N ALA A 156 0.71 4.87 -3.09
CA ALA A 156 1.28 5.93 -3.95
C ALA A 156 0.24 6.99 -4.34
N ALA A 157 -1.04 6.63 -4.47
CA ALA A 157 -2.11 7.57 -4.78
C ALA A 157 -2.33 8.61 -3.66
N HIS A 158 -1.86 8.33 -2.45
CA HIS A 158 -1.97 9.21 -1.29
C HIS A 158 -0.74 10.13 -1.11
N ALA A 159 0.23 10.09 -2.01
CA ALA A 159 1.48 10.86 -1.92
C ALA A 159 1.24 12.37 -1.76
N TRP A 160 0.22 12.92 -2.43
CA TRP A 160 -0.15 14.34 -2.31
C TRP A 160 -0.50 14.72 -0.86
N PHE A 161 -1.27 13.87 -0.18
CA PHE A 161 -1.69 14.08 1.19
C PHE A 161 -0.49 14.01 2.15
N ILE A 162 0.39 13.00 2.00
CA ILE A 162 1.61 12.86 2.78
C ILE A 162 2.52 14.08 2.60
N ASN A 163 2.69 14.54 1.36
CA ASN A 163 3.46 15.73 1.04
C ASN A 163 2.86 17.00 1.69
N LEU A 164 1.51 17.11 1.72
CA LEU A 164 0.81 18.21 2.38
C LEU A 164 1.09 18.21 3.89
N CYS A 165 0.98 17.06 4.54
CA CYS A 165 1.28 16.89 5.97
C CYS A 165 2.74 17.24 6.29
N ASN A 166 3.68 16.73 5.50
CA ASN A 166 5.12 16.98 5.69
C ASN A 166 5.49 18.47 5.53
N LYS A 167 4.80 19.17 4.62
CA LYS A 167 4.98 20.63 4.43
C LYS A 167 4.34 21.45 5.54
N ASN A 168 3.36 20.91 6.24
CA ASN A 168 2.57 21.61 7.27
C ASN A 168 2.50 20.82 8.59
N PRO A 169 3.62 20.44 9.21
CA PRO A 169 3.61 19.55 10.38
C PRO A 169 2.85 20.12 11.58
N LYS A 170 2.80 21.45 11.73
CA LYS A 170 2.04 22.11 12.80
C LYS A 170 0.52 22.06 12.61
N ALA A 171 0.06 21.85 11.38
CA ALA A 171 -1.36 21.72 11.08
C ALA A 171 -1.89 20.28 11.31
N VAL A 172 -1.00 19.30 11.51
CA VAL A 172 -1.38 17.90 11.70
C VAL A 172 -1.66 17.62 13.16
N ILE A 173 -2.83 17.07 13.41
CA ILE A 173 -3.28 16.61 14.72
C ILE A 173 -3.41 15.09 14.66
N HIS A 174 -2.73 14.38 15.55
CA HIS A 174 -2.78 12.93 15.66
C HIS A 174 -3.67 12.48 16.80
N ALA A 175 -4.39 11.36 16.59
CA ALA A 175 -5.13 10.71 17.66
C ALA A 175 -5.13 9.19 17.46
N SER A 176 -5.03 8.47 18.56
CA SER A 176 -5.05 7.01 18.55
C SER A 176 -6.49 6.47 18.44
N ALA A 177 -6.65 5.34 17.76
CA ALA A 177 -7.88 4.54 17.80
C ALA A 177 -8.22 4.11 19.23
N LEU A 178 -7.21 3.93 20.09
CA LEU A 178 -7.38 3.46 21.46
C LEU A 178 -7.90 4.56 22.40
N ASP A 179 -7.75 5.82 22.03
CA ASP A 179 -8.23 6.96 22.83
C ASP A 179 -9.74 7.14 22.73
N ASN A 180 -10.39 6.49 21.77
CA ASN A 180 -11.83 6.62 21.61
C ASN A 180 -12.59 5.94 22.76
N ILE A 181 -13.20 6.75 23.63
CA ILE A 181 -13.95 6.30 24.79
C ILE A 181 -15.29 5.62 24.44
N TYR A 182 -15.76 5.80 23.21
CA TYR A 182 -17.03 5.26 22.71
C TYR A 182 -16.89 3.89 22.04
N THR A 183 -15.68 3.37 21.87
CA THR A 183 -15.44 2.01 21.34
C THR A 183 -15.30 1.00 22.47
N SER A 184 -15.85 -0.21 22.27
CA SER A 184 -15.77 -1.26 23.28
C SER A 184 -14.34 -1.77 23.48
N ALA A 185 -14.09 -2.37 24.66
CA ALA A 185 -12.79 -2.99 24.95
C ALA A 185 -12.50 -4.16 24.02
N GLU A 186 -13.52 -4.94 23.64
CA GLU A 186 -13.39 -6.05 22.67
C GLU A 186 -12.96 -5.54 21.31
N PHE A 187 -13.59 -4.47 20.80
CA PHE A 187 -13.20 -3.88 19.52
C PHE A 187 -11.73 -3.38 19.55
N LYS A 188 -11.29 -2.78 20.66
CA LYS A 188 -9.89 -2.35 20.81
C LYS A 188 -8.94 -3.54 20.85
N ALA A 189 -9.33 -4.64 21.49
CA ALA A 189 -8.56 -5.87 21.51
C ALA A 189 -8.42 -6.47 20.09
N ASP A 190 -9.52 -6.53 19.32
CA ASP A 190 -9.52 -6.98 17.92
C ASP A 190 -8.63 -6.09 17.03
N LEU A 191 -8.61 -4.78 17.27
CA LEU A 191 -7.70 -3.87 16.55
C LEU A 191 -6.24 -4.18 16.85
N LEU A 192 -5.90 -4.43 18.13
CA LEU A 192 -4.53 -4.75 18.54
C LEU A 192 -4.08 -6.13 18.04
N GLU A 193 -5.01 -7.07 17.88
CA GLU A 193 -4.73 -8.34 17.25
C GLU A 193 -4.42 -8.20 15.76
N ARG A 194 -5.23 -7.39 15.05
CA ARG A 194 -5.03 -7.12 13.60
C ARG A 194 -3.79 -6.29 13.31
N TYR A 195 -3.45 -5.35 14.18
CA TYR A 195 -2.34 -4.42 14.02
C TYR A 195 -1.40 -4.52 15.24
N PRO A 196 -0.48 -5.48 15.25
CA PRO A 196 0.38 -5.72 16.41
C PRO A 196 1.27 -4.52 16.74
N LYS A 197 1.42 -4.23 18.03
CA LYS A 197 2.25 -3.15 18.53
C LYS A 197 3.69 -3.27 18.03
N GLY A 198 4.26 -2.13 17.58
CA GLY A 198 5.60 -2.07 17.01
C GLY A 198 5.67 -2.38 15.50
N SER A 199 4.53 -2.63 14.85
CA SER A 199 4.47 -2.70 13.39
C SER A 199 4.19 -1.31 12.79
N ALA A 200 4.64 -1.07 11.56
CA ALA A 200 4.32 0.16 10.83
C ALA A 200 2.81 0.32 10.60
N LEU A 201 2.07 -0.79 10.46
CA LEU A 201 0.62 -0.77 10.39
C LEU A 201 -0.03 -0.37 11.72
N TYR A 202 0.57 -0.74 12.86
CA TYR A 202 0.13 -0.24 14.17
C TYR A 202 0.28 1.28 14.26
N ASP A 203 1.46 1.80 13.90
CA ASP A 203 1.71 3.23 13.94
C ASP A 203 0.74 4.01 13.04
N GLN A 204 0.44 3.46 11.87
CA GLN A 204 -0.48 4.08 10.92
C GLN A 204 -1.95 3.90 11.31
N GLN A 205 -2.41 2.68 11.52
CA GLN A 205 -3.84 2.38 11.69
C GLN A 205 -4.33 2.59 13.13
N ILE A 206 -3.45 2.42 14.12
CA ILE A 206 -3.80 2.64 15.53
C ILE A 206 -3.43 4.04 15.99
N LEU A 207 -2.19 4.48 15.79
CA LEU A 207 -1.73 5.78 16.29
C LEU A 207 -2.03 6.94 15.33
N GLY A 208 -2.41 6.68 14.09
CA GLY A 208 -2.64 7.72 13.08
C GLY A 208 -1.39 8.46 12.63
N LEU A 209 -0.23 7.83 12.79
CA LEU A 209 1.05 8.44 12.41
C LEU A 209 1.32 8.26 10.91
N LEU A 210 1.95 9.27 10.32
CA LEU A 210 2.54 9.12 9.00
C LEU A 210 3.81 8.28 9.14
N VAL A 211 3.83 7.14 8.50
CA VAL A 211 4.97 6.22 8.53
C VAL A 211 5.80 6.47 7.28
N ASP A 212 7.11 6.64 7.43
CA ASP A 212 8.00 6.59 6.28
C ASP A 212 7.93 5.18 5.69
N SER A 213 7.46 5.06 4.45
CA SER A 213 7.39 3.78 3.74
C SER A 213 8.76 3.09 3.66
N ARG A 214 9.86 3.86 3.79
CA ARG A 214 11.23 3.34 3.82
C ARG A 214 11.63 2.75 5.17
N SER A 215 10.96 3.12 6.26
CA SER A 215 11.17 2.55 7.60
C SER A 215 10.15 1.48 7.97
N ALA A 216 9.20 1.19 7.07
CA ALA A 216 8.19 0.18 7.25
C ALA A 216 8.78 -1.24 7.32
N ASN A 217 7.99 -2.18 7.81
CA ASN A 217 8.32 -3.61 7.80
C ASN A 217 8.24 -4.17 6.36
N VAL A 218 9.11 -3.66 5.46
CA VAL A 218 9.27 -4.23 4.13
C VAL A 218 10.02 -5.55 4.22
N ALA A 219 9.55 -6.54 3.48
CA ALA A 219 10.23 -7.83 3.47
C ALA A 219 11.63 -7.72 2.86
N ILE A 220 11.77 -6.98 1.76
CA ILE A 220 13.03 -6.71 1.07
C ILE A 220 13.20 -5.19 0.96
N ASP A 221 14.24 -4.64 1.55
CA ASP A 221 14.57 -3.22 1.44
C ASP A 221 15.29 -2.97 0.11
N ASP A 222 14.68 -2.18 -0.77
CA ASP A 222 15.21 -1.88 -2.11
C ASP A 222 16.55 -1.13 -2.09
N ARG A 223 16.93 -0.53 -0.96
CA ARG A 223 18.23 0.12 -0.75
C ARG A 223 19.41 -0.87 -0.61
N HIS A 224 19.10 -2.14 -0.33
CA HIS A 224 20.11 -3.17 -0.23
C HIS A 224 20.53 -3.77 -1.58
N PHE A 225 19.80 -3.44 -2.65
CA PHE A 225 20.25 -3.79 -4.00
C PHE A 225 21.44 -2.93 -4.42
N ALA A 226 22.44 -3.55 -5.03
CA ALA A 226 23.52 -2.83 -5.69
C ALA A 226 23.00 -2.17 -6.99
N ASP A 227 23.54 -0.98 -7.30
CA ASP A 227 23.21 -0.24 -8.52
C ASP A 227 24.11 -0.61 -9.71
N SER A 228 25.20 -1.33 -9.46
CA SER A 228 26.15 -1.79 -10.49
C SER A 228 26.67 -3.19 -10.20
N ARG A 229 27.02 -3.92 -11.23
CA ARG A 229 27.64 -5.25 -11.15
C ARG A 229 28.59 -5.50 -12.31
N GLN A 230 29.43 -6.53 -12.17
CA GLN A 230 30.17 -7.09 -13.30
C GLN A 230 29.19 -7.72 -14.29
N PRO A 231 29.47 -7.66 -15.62
CA PRO A 231 28.67 -8.36 -16.61
C PRO A 231 28.57 -9.86 -16.31
N HIS A 232 27.42 -10.45 -16.62
CA HIS A 232 27.22 -11.89 -16.52
C HIS A 232 28.13 -12.64 -17.52
N ASN A 233 28.77 -13.72 -17.05
CA ASN A 233 29.55 -14.58 -17.91
C ASN A 233 28.75 -15.81 -18.30
N ALA A 234 28.90 -16.28 -19.57
CA ALA A 234 28.14 -17.43 -20.09
C ALA A 234 28.34 -18.74 -19.27
N CYS A 235 29.42 -18.83 -18.47
CA CYS A 235 29.70 -20.00 -17.65
C CYS A 235 29.10 -19.88 -16.22
N ASP A 236 28.61 -18.72 -15.85
CA ASP A 236 28.03 -18.52 -14.52
C ASP A 236 26.66 -19.20 -14.41
N PRO A 237 26.36 -19.89 -13.30
CA PRO A 237 25.06 -20.49 -13.11
C PRO A 237 23.96 -19.43 -12.99
N VAL A 238 22.78 -19.74 -13.51
CA VAL A 238 21.59 -18.89 -13.35
C VAL A 238 20.42 -19.68 -12.82
N TRP A 239 19.51 -18.96 -12.20
CA TRP A 239 18.22 -19.46 -11.69
C TRP A 239 17.10 -18.61 -12.26
N ILE A 240 15.98 -19.24 -12.56
CA ILE A 240 14.84 -18.59 -13.21
C ILE A 240 13.60 -18.71 -12.32
N GLY A 241 12.92 -17.61 -12.10
CA GLY A 241 11.59 -17.58 -11.53
C GLY A 241 10.55 -17.27 -12.60
N CYS A 242 9.44 -17.98 -12.58
CA CYS A 242 8.35 -17.84 -13.54
C CYS A 242 7.04 -17.59 -12.80
N ASP A 243 6.53 -16.36 -12.83
CA ASP A 243 5.15 -16.01 -12.42
C ASP A 243 4.27 -15.99 -13.67
N LEU A 244 3.21 -16.81 -13.68
CA LEU A 244 2.37 -17.03 -14.86
C LEU A 244 0.98 -16.46 -14.65
N ALA A 245 0.58 -15.60 -15.57
CA ALA A 245 -0.78 -15.09 -15.62
C ALA A 245 -1.73 -16.12 -16.26
N GLY A 246 -2.95 -16.23 -15.68
CA GLY A 246 -4.06 -16.90 -16.36
C GLY A 246 -4.62 -16.07 -17.53
N ALA A 247 -5.82 -16.41 -17.98
CA ALA A 247 -6.54 -15.70 -19.06
C ALA A 247 -6.98 -14.25 -18.66
N GLY A 248 -6.39 -13.67 -17.61
CA GLY A 248 -6.69 -12.34 -17.08
C GLY A 248 -5.88 -11.22 -17.74
N ARG A 249 -5.82 -10.07 -17.05
CA ARG A 249 -5.09 -8.86 -17.49
C ARG A 249 -3.64 -8.80 -17.02
N ASP A 250 -3.20 -9.73 -16.17
CA ASP A 250 -1.86 -9.74 -15.61
C ASP A 250 -0.87 -10.34 -16.62
N ASP A 251 0.42 -10.03 -16.48
CA ASP A 251 1.46 -10.51 -17.40
C ASP A 251 2.14 -11.77 -16.86
N SER A 252 2.59 -12.66 -17.74
CA SER A 252 3.55 -13.70 -17.37
C SER A 252 4.97 -13.13 -17.40
N VAL A 253 5.72 -13.32 -16.32
CA VAL A 253 7.06 -12.74 -16.17
C VAL A 253 8.07 -13.82 -15.82
N TYR A 254 9.20 -13.82 -16.51
CA TYR A 254 10.39 -14.59 -16.18
C TYR A 254 11.49 -13.66 -15.70
N VAL A 255 12.08 -13.95 -14.56
CA VAL A 255 13.25 -13.24 -14.05
C VAL A 255 14.40 -14.22 -13.93
N VAL A 256 15.53 -13.86 -14.55
CA VAL A 256 16.79 -14.62 -14.52
C VAL A 256 17.75 -13.91 -13.57
N ILE A 257 18.28 -14.65 -12.61
CA ILE A 257 19.31 -14.17 -11.68
C ILE A 257 20.53 -15.08 -11.70
N ASP A 258 21.69 -14.52 -11.35
CA ASP A 258 22.89 -15.27 -10.98
C ASP A 258 23.30 -14.97 -9.51
N ASP A 259 24.51 -15.35 -9.11
CA ASP A 259 25.04 -15.07 -7.76
C ASP A 259 25.16 -13.57 -7.46
N TYR A 260 25.27 -12.73 -8.49
CA TYR A 260 25.46 -11.28 -8.37
C TYR A 260 24.15 -10.49 -8.54
N GLY A 261 23.04 -11.14 -8.89
CA GLY A 261 21.71 -10.54 -8.98
C GLY A 261 21.04 -10.69 -10.34
N TYR A 262 20.31 -9.66 -10.73
CA TYR A 262 19.48 -9.63 -11.94
C TYR A 262 20.34 -9.73 -13.20
N VAL A 263 20.00 -10.65 -14.10
CA VAL A 263 20.62 -10.84 -15.41
C VAL A 263 19.73 -10.27 -16.50
N GLU A 264 18.51 -10.80 -16.65
CA GLU A 264 17.48 -10.31 -17.56
C GLU A 264 16.07 -10.67 -17.07
N SER A 265 15.07 -10.12 -17.73
CA SER A 265 13.68 -10.57 -17.60
C SER A 265 13.01 -10.66 -18.97
N ARG A 266 11.98 -11.49 -19.05
CA ARG A 266 11.07 -11.57 -20.19
C ARG A 266 9.64 -11.43 -19.70
N ARG A 267 8.87 -10.60 -20.38
CA ARG A 267 7.48 -10.31 -20.04
C ARG A 267 6.57 -10.60 -21.23
N TYR A 268 5.48 -11.30 -20.96
CA TYR A 268 4.54 -11.76 -21.97
C TYR A 268 3.12 -11.37 -21.58
N HIS A 269 2.46 -10.65 -22.48
CA HIS A 269 1.06 -10.27 -22.31
C HIS A 269 0.16 -11.27 -23.05
N HIS A 270 -0.80 -11.90 -22.37
CA HIS A 270 -1.72 -12.91 -22.94
C HIS A 270 -1.03 -14.05 -23.72
N ALA A 271 0.08 -14.57 -23.23
CA ALA A 271 0.83 -15.60 -23.92
C ALA A 271 0.23 -17.00 -23.73
N GLU A 272 0.20 -17.77 -24.80
CA GLU A 272 -0.14 -19.19 -24.74
C GLU A 272 0.97 -20.02 -24.09
N THR A 273 0.60 -21.12 -23.40
CA THR A 273 1.55 -22.01 -22.73
C THR A 273 2.68 -22.50 -23.64
N GLN A 274 2.38 -22.74 -24.91
CA GLN A 274 3.40 -23.21 -25.89
C GLN A 274 4.49 -22.18 -26.13
N LEU A 275 4.13 -20.88 -26.23
CA LEU A 275 5.10 -19.81 -26.32
C LEU A 275 5.96 -19.74 -25.06
N LEU A 276 5.33 -19.78 -23.88
CA LEU A 276 6.03 -19.74 -22.61
C LEU A 276 7.00 -20.92 -22.43
N VAL A 277 6.61 -22.12 -22.86
CA VAL A 277 7.51 -23.30 -22.88
C VAL A 277 8.70 -23.05 -23.79
N SER A 278 8.48 -22.57 -25.04
CA SER A 278 9.57 -22.33 -25.99
C SER A 278 10.56 -21.28 -25.49
N GLU A 279 10.07 -20.21 -24.85
CA GLU A 279 10.89 -19.16 -24.27
C GLU A 279 11.73 -19.64 -23.09
N LEU A 280 11.17 -20.48 -22.22
CA LEU A 280 11.91 -21.06 -21.10
C LEU A 280 12.99 -22.06 -21.58
N LEU A 281 12.69 -22.84 -22.60
CA LEU A 281 13.67 -23.72 -23.23
C LEU A 281 14.79 -22.94 -23.97
N GLU A 282 14.46 -21.78 -24.55
CA GLU A 282 15.46 -20.89 -25.12
C GLU A 282 16.38 -20.31 -24.04
N LEU A 283 15.84 -19.84 -22.91
CA LEU A 283 16.65 -19.39 -21.79
C LEU A 283 17.56 -20.51 -21.26
N ASN A 284 17.07 -21.76 -21.20
CA ASN A 284 17.90 -22.90 -20.81
C ASN A 284 19.02 -23.21 -21.82
N ARG A 285 18.85 -22.85 -23.10
CA ARG A 285 19.88 -22.99 -24.13
C ARG A 285 20.91 -21.85 -24.08
N LEU A 286 20.46 -20.63 -23.71
CA LEU A 286 21.31 -19.45 -23.67
C LEU A 286 22.19 -19.41 -22.43
N TYR A 287 21.67 -19.91 -21.31
CA TYR A 287 22.31 -19.82 -20.00
C TYR A 287 22.58 -21.22 -19.41
N LYS A 288 23.52 -21.27 -18.49
CA LYS A 288 23.73 -22.43 -17.61
C LYS A 288 22.69 -22.46 -16.51
N VAL A 289 21.49 -22.92 -16.82
CA VAL A 289 20.37 -22.98 -15.84
C VAL A 289 20.60 -24.10 -14.84
N GLU A 290 20.68 -23.76 -13.55
CA GLU A 290 20.84 -24.72 -12.45
C GLU A 290 19.52 -24.99 -11.70
N GLY A 291 18.49 -24.14 -11.88
CA GLY A 291 17.18 -24.36 -11.32
C GLY A 291 16.13 -23.37 -11.83
N VAL A 292 14.88 -23.83 -11.82
CA VAL A 292 13.71 -23.05 -12.20
C VAL A 292 12.62 -23.22 -11.14
N ALA A 293 11.98 -22.16 -10.71
CA ALA A 293 10.77 -22.21 -9.88
C ALA A 293 9.60 -21.59 -10.63
N ILE A 294 8.52 -22.34 -10.75
CA ILE A 294 7.32 -21.94 -11.51
C ILE A 294 6.15 -21.79 -10.55
N ASP A 295 5.45 -20.63 -10.57
CA ASP A 295 4.20 -20.50 -9.85
C ASP A 295 3.11 -21.39 -10.46
N CYS A 296 2.67 -22.37 -9.71
CA CYS A 296 1.58 -23.27 -10.05
C CYS A 296 0.30 -22.99 -9.23
N THR A 297 0.23 -21.87 -8.53
CA THR A 297 -0.96 -21.48 -7.77
C THR A 297 -2.15 -21.33 -8.73
N GLY A 298 -3.28 -21.96 -8.37
CA GLY A 298 -4.47 -21.93 -9.25
C GLY A 298 -4.36 -22.75 -10.54
N GLY A 299 -3.25 -23.48 -10.75
CA GLY A 299 -3.09 -24.44 -11.85
C GLY A 299 -2.51 -23.86 -13.16
N PHE A 300 -2.31 -22.54 -13.28
CA PHE A 300 -1.83 -21.91 -14.53
C PHE A 300 -0.42 -22.33 -14.92
N GLY A 301 0.49 -22.51 -13.97
CA GLY A 301 1.86 -22.94 -14.21
C GLY A 301 2.04 -24.44 -14.45
N THR A 302 1.03 -25.26 -14.20
CA THR A 302 1.13 -26.72 -14.27
C THR A 302 1.55 -27.19 -15.66
N GLY A 303 0.99 -26.59 -16.71
CA GLY A 303 1.35 -26.90 -18.09
C GLY A 303 2.83 -26.62 -18.39
N LEU A 304 3.33 -25.45 -18.00
CA LEU A 304 4.75 -25.10 -18.16
C LEU A 304 5.66 -26.08 -17.41
N PHE A 305 5.32 -26.39 -16.15
CA PHE A 305 6.05 -27.36 -15.35
C PHE A 305 6.08 -28.74 -16.01
N ASP A 306 4.94 -29.27 -16.44
CA ASP A 306 4.85 -30.62 -17.01
C ASP A 306 5.67 -30.76 -18.29
N TYR A 307 5.72 -29.73 -19.14
CA TYR A 307 6.50 -29.74 -20.38
C TYR A 307 8.00 -29.54 -20.16
N THR A 308 8.43 -28.91 -19.08
CA THR A 308 9.82 -28.50 -18.87
C THR A 308 10.58 -29.33 -17.84
N LYS A 309 9.90 -29.98 -16.90
CA LYS A 309 10.51 -30.74 -15.78
C LYS A 309 11.49 -31.83 -16.18
N ASN A 310 11.36 -32.41 -17.38
CA ASN A 310 12.26 -33.43 -17.89
C ASN A 310 13.37 -32.89 -18.82
N SER A 311 13.25 -31.61 -19.23
CA SER A 311 14.16 -30.97 -20.20
C SER A 311 15.10 -29.97 -19.55
N ILE A 312 14.74 -29.46 -18.38
CA ILE A 312 15.52 -28.48 -17.64
C ILE A 312 15.84 -29.07 -16.25
N ARG A 313 17.03 -28.73 -15.76
CA ARG A 313 17.49 -29.20 -14.46
C ARG A 313 16.75 -28.50 -13.32
N ASN A 314 16.37 -29.24 -12.27
CA ASN A 314 15.80 -28.73 -11.02
C ASN A 314 14.61 -27.78 -11.25
N VAL A 315 13.60 -28.23 -11.98
CA VAL A 315 12.34 -27.49 -12.15
C VAL A 315 11.43 -27.80 -10.95
N ASP A 316 10.96 -26.76 -10.27
CA ASP A 316 10.16 -26.84 -9.06
C ASP A 316 8.79 -26.16 -9.27
N ALA A 317 7.72 -26.91 -8.98
CA ALA A 317 6.35 -26.41 -9.00
C ALA A 317 6.02 -25.78 -7.64
N VAL A 318 5.75 -24.49 -7.60
CA VAL A 318 5.55 -23.71 -6.38
C VAL A 318 4.09 -23.34 -6.22
N ASN A 319 3.55 -23.55 -5.02
CA ASN A 319 2.25 -23.02 -4.62
C ASN A 319 2.45 -21.97 -3.52
N PHE A 320 2.20 -20.72 -3.84
CA PHE A 320 2.36 -19.58 -2.90
C PHE A 320 1.55 -19.74 -1.61
N GLY A 321 0.36 -20.33 -1.69
CA GLY A 321 -0.50 -20.60 -0.54
C GLY A 321 -0.09 -21.84 0.27
N GLY A 322 0.92 -22.62 -0.17
CA GLY A 322 1.40 -23.80 0.49
C GLY A 322 1.98 -23.52 1.88
N ALA A 323 2.09 -24.57 2.70
CA ALA A 323 2.75 -24.48 4.00
C ALA A 323 4.25 -24.15 3.84
N SER A 324 4.79 -23.37 4.77
CA SER A 324 6.23 -23.20 4.92
C SER A 324 6.79 -24.30 5.81
N ASP A 325 7.96 -24.84 5.46
CA ASP A 325 8.71 -25.76 6.35
C ASP A 325 9.30 -25.04 7.56
N ASP A 326 9.48 -23.72 7.47
CA ASP A 326 9.93 -22.87 8.58
C ASP A 326 8.71 -22.40 9.38
N VAL A 327 8.65 -22.83 10.64
CA VAL A 327 7.53 -22.56 11.57
C VAL A 327 7.31 -21.07 11.87
N ASN A 328 8.32 -20.24 11.63
CA ASN A 328 8.25 -18.79 11.87
C ASN A 328 7.41 -18.05 10.82
N TYR A 329 7.08 -18.68 9.70
CA TYR A 329 6.30 -18.07 8.62
C TYR A 329 4.92 -18.70 8.49
N ASN A 330 3.93 -17.88 8.15
CA ASN A 330 2.54 -18.34 8.05
C ASN A 330 2.28 -19.20 6.80
N ASN A 331 3.03 -18.98 5.71
CA ASN A 331 2.92 -19.72 4.44
C ASN A 331 4.21 -19.64 3.62
N LEU A 332 4.25 -20.37 2.49
CA LEU A 332 5.41 -20.44 1.62
C LEU A 332 5.71 -19.09 0.94
N ARG A 333 4.70 -18.30 0.57
CA ARG A 333 4.89 -16.96 0.00
C ARG A 333 5.69 -16.06 0.94
N THR A 334 5.33 -16.03 2.21
CA THR A 334 6.05 -15.25 3.21
C THR A 334 7.49 -15.71 3.34
N TRP A 335 7.71 -17.02 3.45
CA TRP A 335 9.06 -17.59 3.53
C TRP A 335 9.91 -17.18 2.31
N MET A 336 9.36 -17.22 1.09
CA MET A 336 10.08 -16.84 -0.14
C MET A 336 10.52 -15.38 -0.14
N HIS A 337 9.70 -14.45 0.33
CA HIS A 337 10.11 -13.05 0.49
C HIS A 337 11.31 -12.92 1.44
N PHE A 338 11.30 -13.61 2.57
CA PHE A 338 12.40 -13.57 3.53
C PHE A 338 13.64 -14.35 3.06
N ASN A 339 13.44 -15.37 2.24
CA ASN A 339 14.53 -16.05 1.53
C ASN A 339 15.21 -15.09 0.54
N ALA A 340 14.45 -14.39 -0.29
CA ALA A 340 14.98 -13.37 -1.20
C ALA A 340 15.67 -12.23 -0.43
N ARG A 341 15.11 -11.79 0.71
CA ARG A 341 15.80 -10.85 1.61
C ARG A 341 17.19 -11.34 2.04
N LYS A 342 17.34 -12.63 2.36
CA LYS A 342 18.64 -13.22 2.71
C LYS A 342 19.60 -13.18 1.52
N CYS A 343 19.13 -13.50 0.31
CA CYS A 343 19.92 -13.41 -0.90
C CYS A 343 20.40 -11.96 -1.15
N VAL A 344 19.49 -10.99 -1.09
CA VAL A 344 19.81 -9.57 -1.32
C VAL A 344 20.83 -9.05 -0.30
N ASN A 345 20.60 -9.31 0.99
CA ASN A 345 21.46 -8.82 2.07
C ASN A 345 22.82 -9.51 2.11
N GLY A 346 22.87 -10.80 1.75
CA GLY A 346 24.10 -11.59 1.83
C GLY A 346 25.04 -11.38 0.65
N SER A 347 24.51 -11.12 -0.55
CA SER A 347 25.28 -11.02 -1.78
C SER A 347 25.33 -9.62 -2.38
N HIS A 348 24.65 -8.62 -1.77
CA HIS A 348 24.47 -7.29 -2.37
C HIS A 348 24.03 -7.38 -3.84
N MET A 349 22.96 -8.14 -4.08
CA MET A 349 22.49 -8.46 -5.42
C MET A 349 22.22 -7.20 -6.23
N TYR A 350 22.75 -7.16 -7.43
CA TYR A 350 22.42 -6.10 -8.39
C TYR A 350 20.96 -6.15 -8.82
N MET A 351 20.35 -4.98 -8.93
CA MET A 351 19.02 -4.80 -9.49
C MET A 351 18.99 -3.48 -10.27
N PRO A 352 18.69 -3.49 -11.59
CA PRO A 352 18.63 -2.26 -12.36
C PRO A 352 17.48 -1.36 -11.88
N GLY A 353 17.62 -0.05 -12.10
CA GLY A 353 16.58 0.93 -11.82
C GLY A 353 15.55 1.09 -12.94
N THR A 354 15.68 0.33 -14.03
CA THR A 354 14.82 0.38 -15.24
C THR A 354 14.11 -0.94 -15.45
N ASP A 355 13.17 -0.97 -16.39
CA ASP A 355 12.44 -2.15 -16.83
C ASP A 355 11.82 -2.94 -15.66
N ASP A 356 11.88 -4.27 -15.70
CA ASP A 356 11.34 -5.09 -14.61
C ASP A 356 12.19 -5.03 -13.35
N GLY A 357 13.48 -4.74 -13.44
CA GLY A 357 14.30 -4.46 -12.26
C GLY A 357 13.83 -3.23 -11.49
N GLY A 358 13.47 -2.16 -12.21
CA GLY A 358 12.85 -0.97 -11.63
C GLY A 358 11.50 -1.28 -10.98
N LYS A 359 10.68 -2.15 -11.61
CA LYS A 359 9.43 -2.64 -11.03
C LYS A 359 9.65 -3.47 -9.77
N ILE A 360 10.64 -4.36 -9.75
CA ILE A 360 11.00 -5.15 -8.56
C ILE A 360 11.36 -4.22 -7.40
N ARG A 361 12.20 -3.19 -7.63
CA ARG A 361 12.56 -2.20 -6.61
C ARG A 361 11.34 -1.45 -6.08
N GLU A 362 10.42 -1.04 -6.97
CA GLU A 362 9.18 -0.38 -6.59
C GLU A 362 8.29 -1.30 -5.78
N GLU A 363 8.03 -2.52 -6.25
CA GLU A 363 7.14 -3.51 -5.63
C GLU A 363 7.64 -3.94 -4.24
N CYS A 364 8.98 -4.01 -4.02
CA CYS A 364 9.57 -4.26 -2.71
C CYS A 364 9.13 -3.24 -1.65
N ARG A 365 8.94 -1.97 -2.02
CA ARG A 365 8.53 -0.90 -1.09
C ARG A 365 7.14 -1.10 -0.53
N TYR A 366 6.30 -1.87 -1.21
CA TYR A 366 4.92 -2.16 -0.84
C TYR A 366 4.72 -3.60 -0.35
N ALA A 367 5.75 -4.43 -0.41
CA ALA A 367 5.75 -5.81 0.09
C ALA A 367 6.00 -5.83 1.60
N LEU A 368 4.97 -5.44 2.37
CA LEU A 368 5.03 -5.33 3.81
C LEU A 368 4.75 -6.66 4.51
N TYR A 369 5.29 -6.80 5.72
CA TYR A 369 4.99 -7.94 6.58
C TYR A 369 4.54 -7.48 7.97
N TYR A 370 3.86 -8.37 8.67
CA TYR A 370 3.42 -8.20 10.06
C TYR A 370 3.58 -9.51 10.82
N ILE A 371 3.42 -9.47 12.13
CA ILE A 371 3.36 -10.68 12.95
C ILE A 371 1.88 -11.04 13.15
N ASP A 372 1.49 -12.23 12.75
CA ASP A 372 0.12 -12.70 12.88
C ASP A 372 -0.22 -13.04 14.37
N PRO A 373 -1.51 -13.23 14.73
CA PRO A 373 -1.92 -13.52 16.10
C PRO A 373 -1.29 -14.78 16.71
N ARG A 374 -0.76 -15.67 15.88
CA ARG A 374 -0.05 -16.89 16.30
C ARG A 374 1.45 -16.67 16.47
N GLY A 375 1.91 -15.40 16.36
CA GLY A 375 3.32 -15.03 16.47
C GLY A 375 4.15 -15.35 15.22
N LYS A 376 3.51 -15.67 14.08
CA LYS A 376 4.21 -15.96 12.84
C LYS A 376 4.34 -14.71 11.97
N THR A 377 5.45 -14.61 11.27
CA THR A 377 5.61 -13.57 10.22
C THR A 377 4.67 -13.87 9.05
N ALA A 378 3.96 -12.86 8.59
CA ALA A 378 2.99 -12.92 7.50
C ALA A 378 3.15 -11.74 6.55
N MET A 379 3.12 -11.98 5.24
CA MET A 379 3.04 -10.89 4.25
C MET A 379 1.60 -10.36 4.15
N ILE A 380 1.47 -9.08 3.87
CA ILE A 380 0.16 -8.52 3.50
C ILE A 380 -0.39 -9.23 2.26
N PRO A 381 -1.72 -9.25 2.07
CA PRO A 381 -2.34 -9.85 0.88
C PRO A 381 -1.78 -9.26 -0.44
N LYS A 382 -1.62 -10.10 -1.48
CA LYS A 382 -1.18 -9.66 -2.82
C LYS A 382 -2.07 -8.54 -3.36
N GLU A 383 -3.37 -8.61 -3.10
CA GLU A 383 -4.35 -7.60 -3.51
C GLU A 383 -4.09 -6.21 -2.92
N ASP A 384 -3.53 -6.12 -1.72
CA ASP A 384 -3.21 -4.84 -1.10
C ASP A 384 -1.94 -4.23 -1.71
N ILE A 385 -0.95 -5.07 -2.07
CA ILE A 385 0.21 -4.64 -2.86
C ILE A 385 -0.26 -4.15 -4.24
N LYS A 386 -1.14 -4.92 -4.90
CA LYS A 386 -1.73 -4.57 -6.21
C LYS A 386 -2.45 -3.22 -6.19
N LYS A 387 -3.23 -2.94 -5.14
CA LYS A 387 -3.89 -1.63 -4.96
C LYS A 387 -2.89 -0.49 -4.82
N SER A 388 -1.82 -0.71 -4.06
CA SER A 388 -0.81 0.31 -3.78
C SER A 388 0.08 0.63 -4.98
N VAL A 389 0.44 -0.38 -5.77
CA VAL A 389 1.31 -0.25 -6.95
C VAL A 389 0.49 0.07 -8.21
N GLY A 390 -0.82 -0.19 -8.21
CA GLY A 390 -1.71 -0.02 -9.36
C GLY A 390 -1.65 -1.16 -10.40
N ARG A 391 -0.87 -2.21 -10.13
CA ARG A 391 -0.70 -3.42 -10.96
C ARG A 391 -0.36 -4.62 -10.09
N SER A 392 -0.45 -5.83 -10.67
CA SER A 392 0.04 -7.05 -10.00
C SER A 392 1.57 -6.98 -9.80
N PRO A 393 2.12 -7.44 -8.64
CA PRO A 393 3.56 -7.45 -8.37
C PRO A 393 4.27 -8.65 -9.04
N ASP A 394 4.00 -8.88 -10.33
CA ASP A 394 4.45 -10.07 -11.06
C ASP A 394 5.98 -10.12 -11.20
N ALA A 395 6.64 -8.95 -11.27
CA ALA A 395 8.09 -8.88 -11.36
C ALA A 395 8.76 -9.30 -10.03
N LEU A 396 8.23 -8.86 -8.90
CA LEU A 396 8.71 -9.25 -7.57
C LEU A 396 8.41 -10.74 -7.30
N ASP A 397 7.21 -11.20 -7.65
CA ASP A 397 6.83 -12.62 -7.46
C ASP A 397 7.76 -13.53 -8.28
N SER A 398 8.10 -13.16 -9.53
CA SER A 398 9.11 -13.89 -10.34
C SER A 398 10.52 -13.83 -9.71
N PHE A 399 10.93 -12.69 -9.17
CA PHE A 399 12.23 -12.55 -8.50
C PHE A 399 12.35 -13.43 -7.25
N ILE A 400 11.33 -13.47 -6.38
CA ILE A 400 11.37 -14.33 -5.19
C ILE A 400 11.34 -15.82 -5.54
N LEU A 401 10.71 -16.20 -6.67
CA LEU A 401 10.77 -17.55 -7.22
C LEU A 401 12.19 -17.89 -7.68
N ALA A 402 12.88 -16.98 -8.41
CA ALA A 402 14.26 -17.19 -8.81
C ALA A 402 15.20 -17.36 -7.60
N CYS A 403 15.02 -16.57 -6.54
CA CYS A 403 15.75 -16.74 -5.29
C CYS A 403 15.44 -18.08 -4.59
N LYS A 404 14.20 -18.58 -4.71
CA LYS A 404 13.84 -19.92 -4.20
C LYS A 404 14.53 -21.02 -5.01
N ALA A 405 14.55 -20.91 -6.35
CA ALA A 405 15.24 -21.87 -7.20
C ALA A 405 16.73 -21.96 -6.88
N ARG A 406 17.37 -20.83 -6.60
CA ARG A 406 18.77 -20.76 -6.17
C ARG A 406 19.02 -21.56 -4.89
N ASN A 407 18.22 -21.39 -3.86
CA ASN A 407 18.41 -22.07 -2.58
C ASN A 407 17.98 -23.54 -2.61
N GLY A 408 17.01 -23.93 -3.47
CA GLY A 408 16.63 -25.32 -3.68
C GLY A 408 17.75 -26.15 -4.31
N ALA A 409 18.55 -25.54 -5.20
CA ALA A 409 19.73 -26.18 -5.77
C ALA A 409 20.83 -26.42 -4.72
N GLU A 410 20.95 -25.56 -3.70
CA GLU A 410 21.91 -25.72 -2.59
C GLU A 410 21.53 -26.87 -1.65
N SER A 411 20.25 -27.16 -1.48
CA SER A 411 19.78 -28.25 -0.59
C SER A 411 19.97 -29.67 -1.19
N GLY A 412 20.09 -29.76 -2.53
CA GLY A 412 20.36 -30.99 -3.26
C GLY A 412 21.85 -31.35 -3.44
N TYR A 413 22.75 -30.42 -3.16
CA TYR A 413 24.20 -30.62 -3.25
C TYR A 413 24.78 -30.86 -1.86
N ASN A 414 25.36 -32.04 -1.63
CA ASN A 414 25.99 -32.48 -0.39
C ASN A 414 26.81 -31.36 0.29
N LYS A 415 26.58 -31.17 1.58
CA LYS A 415 27.28 -30.22 2.49
C LYS A 415 28.81 -30.33 2.56
N THR A 416 29.44 -31.22 1.78
CA THR A 416 30.87 -31.51 1.84
C THR A 416 31.73 -30.77 0.79
N THR A 417 31.15 -30.12 -0.21
CA THR A 417 31.92 -29.47 -1.28
C THR A 417 31.97 -27.95 -1.22
N ASN A 418 31.09 -27.30 -0.47
CA ASN A 418 30.96 -25.84 -0.50
C ASN A 418 32.02 -25.08 0.31
N ALA A 419 32.49 -25.61 1.43
CA ALA A 419 33.51 -24.94 2.23
C ALA A 419 34.87 -24.83 1.51
N ALA A 420 35.25 -25.82 0.71
CA ALA A 420 36.50 -25.81 -0.05
C ALA A 420 36.43 -24.88 -1.29
N ALA A 421 35.27 -24.80 -1.96
CA ALA A 421 35.06 -23.92 -3.10
C ALA A 421 34.99 -22.43 -2.69
N VAL A 422 34.34 -22.12 -1.57
CA VAL A 422 34.30 -20.76 -0.99
C VAL A 422 35.69 -20.33 -0.49
N ALA A 423 36.43 -21.23 0.17
CA ALA A 423 37.80 -20.95 0.59
C ALA A 423 38.76 -20.73 -0.58
N ALA A 424 38.63 -21.51 -1.66
CA ALA A 424 39.43 -21.33 -2.88
C ALA A 424 39.13 -20.02 -3.61
N ARG A 425 37.87 -19.56 -3.62
CA ARG A 425 37.46 -18.26 -4.20
C ARG A 425 37.93 -17.07 -3.35
N LEU A 426 37.88 -17.16 -2.04
CA LEU A 426 38.40 -16.11 -1.14
C LEU A 426 39.93 -15.99 -1.24
N LEU A 427 40.65 -17.08 -1.44
CA LEU A 427 42.09 -17.07 -1.66
C LEU A 427 42.50 -16.53 -3.03
N ALA A 428 41.66 -16.71 -4.09
CA ALA A 428 41.92 -16.18 -5.42
C ALA A 428 41.58 -14.67 -5.55
N ALA A 429 40.81 -14.11 -4.64
CA ALA A 429 40.45 -12.67 -4.61
C ALA A 429 41.43 -11.81 -3.84
N HIS A 430 42.42 -12.41 -3.17
CA HIS A 430 43.42 -11.72 -2.31
C HIS A 430 44.87 -12.09 -2.70
N GLY A 431 45.07 -12.65 -3.91
CA GLY A 431 46.37 -12.96 -4.50
C GLY A 431 46.76 -12.03 -5.65
#